data_a4674c5d1865f3e2c352f904cf7a2bba
#
_entry.id   a4674c5d1865f3e2c352f904cf7a2bba
#
_cell.length_a   1.000
_cell.length_b   1.000
_cell.length_c   1.000
_cell.angle_alpha   90.00
_cell.angle_beta   90.00
_cell.angle_gamma   90.00
#
_symmetry.space_group_name_H-M   'P 1'
#
loop_
_entity.id
_entity.type
_entity.pdbx_description
1 polymer ?
#
loop_
_entity_poly.entity_id
_entity_poly.type
_entity_poly.pdbx_seq_one_letter_code
_entity_poly.pdbx_strand_id
1 'polypeptide(L)'
;NESPVFTVKAAGSLKQKPGCPDYSNNGLTQERLEKICNSECYNPSNERRIITRIEVIKILPQQYENEPVEGLVEDVWKTFPCNSSSCKVSFEDEQFSIGRRDAVYYVRAIEEPSLKLSADPLGCEFDENGKCIKTEICRTGVHENRGDCLAPAENRAWSSPI
;
A
#
# COMPACT_ATOMS: atom_id res chain seq x y z
N ASN A 1 -10.45 27.23 18.71
CA ASN A 1 -10.65 26.04 17.88
C ASN A 1 -10.35 24.83 18.75
N GLU A 2 -11.21 23.82 18.67
CA GLU A 2 -10.96 22.55 19.33
C GLU A 2 -10.01 21.71 18.48
N SER A 3 -9.19 20.87 19.13
CA SER A 3 -8.32 19.94 18.44
C SER A 3 -9.17 18.88 17.72
N PRO A 4 -8.88 18.56 16.45
CA PRO A 4 -9.65 17.55 15.72
C PRO A 4 -9.32 16.15 16.23
N VAL A 5 -10.37 15.37 16.46
CA VAL A 5 -10.27 13.95 16.84
C VAL A 5 -10.74 13.08 15.67
N PHE A 6 -9.91 12.12 15.30
CA PHE A 6 -10.15 11.23 14.18
C PHE A 6 -10.34 9.79 14.66
N THR A 7 -11.25 9.09 14.02
CA THR A 7 -11.37 7.63 14.15
C THR A 7 -11.23 6.98 12.79
N VAL A 8 -10.26 6.10 12.66
CA VAL A 8 -9.95 5.35 11.44
C VAL A 8 -10.35 3.90 11.64
N LYS A 9 -11.03 3.33 10.65
CA LYS A 9 -11.31 1.89 10.57
C LYS A 9 -10.82 1.37 9.24
N ALA A 10 -10.05 0.29 9.27
CA ALA A 10 -9.55 -0.38 8.09
C ALA A 10 -9.85 -1.88 8.17
N ALA A 11 -10.03 -2.51 7.01
CA ALA A 11 -10.17 -3.96 6.88
C ALA A 11 -9.24 -4.45 5.78
N GLY A 12 -8.54 -5.55 6.04
CA GLY A 12 -7.66 -6.18 5.08
C GLY A 12 -8.41 -6.71 3.86
N SER A 13 -7.76 -6.75 2.72
CA SER A 13 -8.29 -7.35 1.50
C SER A 13 -8.48 -8.87 1.67
N LEU A 14 -9.37 -9.46 0.87
CA LEU A 14 -9.54 -10.90 0.86
C LEU A 14 -8.34 -11.58 0.20
N LYS A 15 -7.83 -12.63 0.83
CA LYS A 15 -6.81 -13.49 0.23
C LYS A 15 -7.41 -14.19 -0.99
N GLN A 16 -6.64 -14.28 -2.07
CA GLN A 16 -7.06 -14.99 -3.27
C GLN A 16 -6.74 -16.49 -3.13
N LYS A 17 -7.66 -17.34 -3.58
CA LYS A 17 -7.40 -18.76 -3.81
C LYS A 17 -6.75 -18.92 -5.18
N PRO A 18 -5.90 -19.94 -5.36
CA PRO A 18 -5.41 -20.30 -6.69
C PRO A 18 -6.54 -20.67 -7.66
N GLY A 19 -6.34 -20.39 -8.93
CA GLY A 19 -7.23 -20.76 -9.99
C GLY A 19 -8.48 -19.88 -10.13
N CYS A 20 -9.43 -20.36 -10.92
CA CYS A 20 -10.69 -19.69 -11.19
C CYS A 20 -11.84 -20.32 -10.38
N PRO A 21 -12.83 -19.55 -9.95
CA PRO A 21 -14.03 -20.09 -9.32
C PRO A 21 -14.88 -20.86 -10.35
N ASP A 22 -15.67 -21.83 -9.88
CA ASP A 22 -16.46 -22.73 -10.73
C ASP A 22 -17.38 -21.99 -11.73
N TYR A 23 -17.95 -20.86 -11.32
CA TYR A 23 -18.81 -20.06 -12.21
C TYR A 23 -18.08 -19.48 -13.44
N SER A 24 -16.75 -19.34 -13.39
CA SER A 24 -15.95 -18.87 -14.53
C SER A 24 -15.99 -19.88 -15.68
N ASN A 25 -16.14 -21.17 -15.36
CA ASN A 25 -16.22 -22.24 -16.34
C ASN A 25 -17.57 -22.29 -17.07
N ASN A 26 -18.59 -21.61 -16.56
CA ASN A 26 -19.90 -21.54 -17.20
C ASN A 26 -19.91 -20.65 -18.46
N GLY A 27 -18.97 -19.72 -18.58
CA GLY A 27 -18.87 -18.78 -19.67
C GLY A 27 -17.66 -18.97 -20.58
N LEU A 28 -16.63 -19.64 -20.10
CA LEU A 28 -15.35 -19.83 -20.78
C LEU A 28 -14.84 -21.26 -20.58
N THR A 29 -14.28 -21.84 -21.65
CA THR A 29 -13.61 -23.14 -21.52
C THR A 29 -12.32 -23.01 -20.72
N GLN A 30 -11.87 -24.08 -20.09
CA GLN A 30 -10.62 -24.12 -19.33
C GLN A 30 -9.42 -23.70 -20.20
N GLU A 31 -9.35 -24.16 -21.45
CA GLU A 31 -8.34 -23.76 -22.43
C GLU A 31 -8.36 -22.26 -22.69
N ARG A 32 -9.54 -21.64 -22.73
CA ARG A 32 -9.67 -20.21 -22.92
C ARG A 32 -9.23 -19.42 -21.71
N LEU A 33 -9.56 -19.88 -20.51
CA LEU A 33 -9.11 -19.28 -19.24
C LEU A 33 -7.58 -19.36 -19.10
N GLU A 34 -6.99 -20.50 -19.44
CA GLU A 34 -5.53 -20.66 -19.42
C GLU A 34 -4.85 -19.69 -20.40
N LYS A 35 -5.39 -19.53 -21.59
CA LYS A 35 -4.84 -18.63 -22.62
C LYS A 35 -4.96 -17.14 -22.26
N ILE A 36 -6.04 -16.73 -21.60
CA ILE A 36 -6.32 -15.31 -21.30
C ILE A 36 -5.64 -14.87 -20.02
N CYS A 37 -5.70 -15.66 -18.97
CA CYS A 37 -5.28 -15.29 -17.61
C CYS A 37 -4.48 -16.38 -16.90
N ASN A 38 -3.92 -17.33 -17.63
CA ASN A 38 -3.16 -18.44 -17.06
C ASN A 38 -3.93 -19.20 -15.97
N SER A 39 -5.25 -19.33 -16.13
CA SER A 39 -6.18 -19.87 -15.12
C SER A 39 -6.15 -19.14 -13.77
N GLU A 40 -5.69 -17.89 -13.74
CA GLU A 40 -5.68 -17.02 -12.57
C GLU A 40 -6.83 -16.03 -12.65
N CYS A 41 -7.86 -16.24 -11.84
CA CYS A 41 -9.04 -15.38 -11.77
C CYS A 41 -9.17 -14.71 -10.41
N TYR A 42 -10.02 -13.68 -10.32
CA TYR A 42 -10.45 -13.16 -9.02
C TYR A 42 -11.25 -14.25 -8.29
N ASN A 43 -10.61 -14.89 -7.33
CA ASN A 43 -11.13 -16.03 -6.57
C ASN A 43 -10.93 -15.81 -5.06
N PRO A 44 -11.71 -14.90 -4.44
CA PRO A 44 -11.50 -14.53 -3.05
C PRO A 44 -11.85 -15.67 -2.10
N SER A 45 -11.05 -15.82 -1.06
CA SER A 45 -11.37 -16.64 0.10
C SER A 45 -12.21 -15.85 1.12
N ASN A 46 -12.58 -16.50 2.22
CA ASN A 46 -13.21 -15.84 3.36
C ASN A 46 -12.16 -15.23 4.33
N GLU A 47 -10.88 -15.45 4.07
CA GLU A 47 -9.81 -14.93 4.90
C GLU A 47 -9.34 -13.55 4.39
N ARG A 48 -9.08 -12.66 5.35
CA ARG A 48 -8.53 -11.34 5.08
C ARG A 48 -7.04 -11.29 5.41
N ARG A 49 -6.32 -10.44 4.68
CA ARG A 49 -4.92 -10.12 4.98
C ARG A 49 -4.82 -9.36 6.29
N ILE A 50 -3.68 -9.48 6.94
CA ILE A 50 -3.36 -8.75 8.16
C ILE A 50 -2.98 -7.31 7.80
N ILE A 51 -3.57 -6.36 8.51
CA ILE A 51 -3.11 -4.96 8.51
C ILE A 51 -1.97 -4.88 9.52
N THR A 52 -0.81 -4.48 9.07
CA THR A 52 0.39 -4.35 9.91
C THR A 52 0.44 -3.02 10.64
N ARG A 53 -0.03 -1.95 9.98
CA ARG A 53 -0.05 -0.61 10.56
C ARG A 53 -1.01 0.33 9.83
N ILE A 54 -1.39 1.39 10.51
CA ILE A 54 -2.01 2.58 9.94
C ILE A 54 -1.03 3.74 10.09
N GLU A 55 -0.76 4.43 9.01
CA GLU A 55 0.07 5.62 8.95
C GLU A 55 -0.80 6.84 8.69
N VAL A 56 -0.55 7.92 9.39
CA VAL A 56 -1.23 9.20 9.22
C VAL A 56 -0.25 10.20 8.62
N ILE A 57 -0.69 10.85 7.57
CA ILE A 57 0.04 11.92 6.91
C ILE A 57 -0.65 13.23 7.23
N LYS A 58 0.14 14.23 7.59
CA LYS A 58 -0.32 15.58 7.85
C LYS A 58 0.32 16.55 6.87
N ILE A 59 -0.50 17.40 6.27
CA ILE A 59 -0.07 18.41 5.32
C ILE A 59 -0.56 19.77 5.81
N LEU A 60 0.34 20.72 5.88
CA LEU A 60 0.04 22.11 6.19
C LEU A 60 0.02 22.90 4.86
N PRO A 61 -1.13 23.46 4.44
CA PRO A 61 -1.19 24.29 3.25
C PRO A 61 -0.27 25.52 3.36
N GLN A 62 0.33 25.93 2.25
CA GLN A 62 1.11 27.17 2.21
C GLN A 62 0.23 28.36 2.59
N GLN A 63 0.74 29.27 3.42
CA GLN A 63 0.04 30.47 3.86
C GLN A 63 0.33 31.69 2.97
N TYR A 64 1.43 31.64 2.22
CA TYR A 64 1.81 32.70 1.27
C TYR A 64 2.54 32.10 0.06
N GLU A 65 2.54 32.84 -1.01
CA GLU A 65 3.21 32.46 -2.26
C GLU A 65 4.71 32.24 -2.00
N ASN A 66 5.26 31.15 -2.54
CA ASN A 66 6.65 30.72 -2.39
C ASN A 66 7.08 30.36 -0.95
N GLU A 67 6.16 30.10 -0.03
CA GLU A 67 6.54 29.49 1.25
C GLU A 67 7.28 28.17 1.00
N PRO A 68 8.46 27.95 1.63
CA PRO A 68 9.16 26.68 1.51
C PRO A 68 8.27 25.50 1.91
N VAL A 69 8.26 24.44 1.12
CA VAL A 69 7.41 23.26 1.37
C VAL A 69 8.04 22.26 2.34
N GLU A 70 9.32 22.43 2.61
CA GLU A 70 10.05 21.63 3.60
C GLU A 70 9.41 21.80 4.97
N GLY A 71 9.02 20.67 5.57
CA GLY A 71 8.34 20.65 6.87
C GLY A 71 6.84 20.94 6.84
N LEU A 72 6.26 21.25 5.65
CA LEU A 72 4.80 21.35 5.49
C LEU A 72 4.14 19.99 5.27
N VAL A 73 4.89 18.98 4.89
CA VAL A 73 4.42 17.62 4.69
C VAL A 73 5.12 16.70 5.68
N GLU A 74 4.36 16.17 6.61
CA GLU A 74 4.80 15.16 7.56
C GLU A 74 4.36 13.77 7.05
N ASP A 75 5.19 13.12 6.26
CA ASP A 75 5.00 11.76 5.78
C ASP A 75 6.12 10.86 6.37
N VAL A 76 5.89 10.21 7.49
CA VAL A 76 4.65 9.92 8.25
C VAL A 76 4.59 10.78 9.52
N TRP A 77 3.42 11.37 9.86
CA TRP A 77 3.22 12.11 11.10
C TRP A 77 2.98 11.19 12.31
N LYS A 78 2.08 10.21 12.18
CA LYS A 78 1.79 9.21 13.23
C LYS A 78 1.71 7.81 12.63
N THR A 79 2.15 6.82 13.41
CA THR A 79 2.03 5.40 13.04
C THR A 79 1.36 4.64 14.19
N PHE A 80 0.37 3.81 13.83
CA PHE A 80 -0.33 2.94 14.76
C PHE A 80 -0.13 1.49 14.33
N PRO A 81 0.58 0.68 15.13
CA PRO A 81 0.74 -0.74 14.83
C PRO A 81 -0.61 -1.46 14.90
N CYS A 82 -0.84 -2.33 13.96
CA CYS A 82 -1.95 -3.27 13.91
C CYS A 82 -1.37 -4.68 13.76
N ASN A 83 -2.12 -5.68 14.10
CA ASN A 83 -1.76 -7.08 13.84
C ASN A 83 -3.02 -7.91 13.72
N SER A 84 -3.94 -7.48 12.87
CA SER A 84 -5.25 -8.10 12.71
C SER A 84 -5.80 -7.83 11.31
N SER A 85 -6.73 -8.64 10.87
CA SER A 85 -7.46 -8.46 9.61
C SER A 85 -8.40 -7.25 9.60
N SER A 86 -8.61 -6.61 10.75
CA SER A 86 -9.28 -5.32 10.87
C SER A 86 -8.59 -4.47 11.93
N CYS A 87 -8.55 -3.17 11.73
CA CYS A 87 -7.90 -2.24 12.63
C CYS A 87 -8.77 -1.01 12.86
N LYS A 88 -8.86 -0.58 14.13
CA LYS A 88 -9.53 0.66 14.52
C LYS A 88 -8.60 1.43 15.42
N VAL A 89 -8.29 2.67 15.04
CA VAL A 89 -7.45 3.59 15.82
C VAL A 89 -8.16 4.92 15.96
N SER A 90 -7.86 5.64 17.04
CA SER A 90 -8.30 7.02 17.24
C SER A 90 -7.12 7.86 17.66
N PHE A 91 -7.06 9.09 17.16
CA PHE A 91 -5.99 10.03 17.46
C PHE A 91 -6.51 11.47 17.41
N GLU A 92 -5.76 12.35 18.03
CA GLU A 92 -6.02 13.79 18.09
C GLU A 92 -4.78 14.55 17.62
N ASP A 93 -5.00 15.71 17.00
CA ASP A 93 -3.95 16.69 16.76
C ASP A 93 -4.03 17.84 17.77
N GLU A 94 -3.37 17.68 18.90
CA GLU A 94 -3.30 18.68 19.95
C GLU A 94 -2.63 20.00 19.51
N GLN A 95 -1.78 19.93 18.48
CA GLN A 95 -1.06 21.10 17.96
C GLN A 95 -1.93 21.97 17.02
N PHE A 96 -3.02 21.44 16.52
CA PHE A 96 -3.91 22.16 15.60
C PHE A 96 -4.45 23.45 16.20
N SER A 97 -4.94 23.38 17.44
CA SER A 97 -5.49 24.54 18.14
C SER A 97 -4.46 25.63 18.45
N ILE A 98 -3.20 25.24 18.61
CA ILE A 98 -2.06 26.13 18.93
C ILE A 98 -1.49 26.75 17.66
N GLY A 99 -1.39 25.97 16.59
CA GLY A 99 -0.69 26.33 15.35
C GLY A 99 -1.40 27.42 14.51
N ARG A 100 -2.68 27.68 14.73
CA ARG A 100 -3.49 28.64 13.98
C ARG A 100 -3.37 28.51 12.45
N ARG A 101 -3.14 27.30 11.98
CA ARG A 101 -2.94 26.98 10.58
C ARG A 101 -3.85 25.83 10.20
N ASP A 102 -4.45 25.89 9.01
CA ASP A 102 -5.20 24.77 8.46
C ASP A 102 -4.29 23.57 8.27
N ALA A 103 -4.85 22.38 8.36
CA ALA A 103 -4.16 21.15 8.12
C ALA A 103 -5.06 20.18 7.36
N VAL A 104 -4.45 19.37 6.50
CA VAL A 104 -5.08 18.31 5.75
C VAL A 104 -4.52 16.99 6.25
N TYR A 105 -5.39 16.03 6.49
CA TYR A 105 -5.00 14.70 6.94
C TYR A 105 -5.48 13.63 5.98
N TYR A 106 -4.67 12.61 5.77
CA TYR A 106 -5.12 11.37 5.19
C TYR A 106 -4.37 10.19 5.82
N VAL A 107 -4.91 9.00 5.65
CA VAL A 107 -4.32 7.80 6.24
C VAL A 107 -3.98 6.76 5.20
N ARG A 108 -2.96 5.97 5.48
CA ARG A 108 -2.60 4.76 4.75
C ARG A 108 -2.78 3.56 5.67
N ALA A 109 -3.57 2.58 5.25
CA ALA A 109 -3.60 1.26 5.87
C ALA A 109 -2.67 0.34 5.07
N ILE A 110 -1.74 -0.31 5.76
CA ILE A 110 -0.68 -1.13 5.17
C ILE A 110 -0.93 -2.58 5.54
N GLU A 111 -1.01 -3.46 4.54
CA GLU A 111 -1.15 -4.90 4.73
C GLU A 111 0.20 -5.60 4.86
N GLU A 112 0.17 -6.82 5.36
CA GLU A 112 1.30 -7.76 5.30
C GLU A 112 1.81 -7.90 3.87
N PRO A 113 3.13 -8.05 3.65
CA PRO A 113 3.70 -8.23 2.32
C PRO A 113 3.09 -9.43 1.60
N SER A 114 2.87 -9.28 0.31
CA SER A 114 2.47 -10.37 -0.58
C SER A 114 3.26 -10.30 -1.87
N LEU A 115 3.43 -11.44 -2.53
CA LEU A 115 4.14 -11.50 -3.80
C LEU A 115 3.39 -10.68 -4.85
N LYS A 116 4.11 -9.79 -5.52
CA LYS A 116 3.62 -8.92 -6.59
C LYS A 116 4.58 -8.96 -7.77
N LEU A 117 4.01 -8.89 -8.95
CA LEU A 117 4.80 -8.78 -10.17
C LEU A 117 5.56 -7.44 -10.17
N SER A 118 6.85 -7.51 -10.46
CA SER A 118 7.74 -6.34 -10.55
C SER A 118 7.68 -5.40 -9.32
N ALA A 119 7.43 -5.97 -8.15
CA ALA A 119 7.33 -5.20 -6.90
C ALA A 119 8.69 -4.80 -6.33
N ASP A 120 9.75 -5.54 -6.70
CA ASP A 120 11.11 -5.12 -6.39
C ASP A 120 11.44 -3.91 -7.28
N PRO A 121 11.89 -2.79 -6.72
CA PRO A 121 12.43 -1.70 -7.53
C PRO A 121 13.49 -2.32 -8.42
N LEU A 122 13.39 -2.05 -9.72
CA LEU A 122 14.30 -2.50 -10.77
C LEU A 122 15.67 -2.72 -10.18
N GLY A 123 16.08 -3.99 -10.06
CA GLY A 123 17.38 -4.33 -9.46
C GLY A 123 18.46 -3.54 -10.18
N CYS A 124 18.93 -2.47 -9.56
CA CYS A 124 19.97 -1.64 -10.09
C CYS A 124 21.32 -2.09 -9.56
N GLU A 125 22.26 -2.39 -10.46
CA GLU A 125 23.67 -2.35 -10.12
C GLU A 125 24.10 -0.89 -10.15
N PHE A 126 24.58 -0.38 -9.01
CA PHE A 126 25.02 1.00 -8.89
C PHE A 126 26.55 1.08 -9.03
N ASP A 127 27.02 2.14 -9.68
CA ASP A 127 28.43 2.51 -9.68
C ASP A 127 28.84 3.15 -8.34
N GLU A 128 30.14 3.48 -8.22
CA GLU A 128 30.72 4.11 -7.02
C GLU A 128 30.08 5.47 -6.68
N ASN A 129 29.38 6.10 -7.62
CA ASN A 129 28.71 7.38 -7.49
C ASN A 129 27.20 7.23 -7.19
N GLY A 130 26.71 6.01 -7.03
CA GLY A 130 25.30 5.73 -6.79
C GLY A 130 24.41 5.83 -8.03
N LYS A 131 24.99 5.87 -9.24
CA LYS A 131 24.25 5.86 -10.50
C LYS A 131 23.96 4.44 -10.93
N CYS A 132 22.74 4.16 -11.30
CA CYS A 132 22.33 2.88 -11.86
C CYS A 132 22.99 2.66 -13.22
N ILE A 133 23.82 1.62 -13.35
CA ILE A 133 24.55 1.26 -14.56
C ILE A 133 23.95 0.07 -15.29
N LYS A 134 23.18 -0.76 -14.58
CA LYS A 134 22.52 -1.92 -15.16
C LYS A 134 21.21 -2.18 -14.41
N THR A 135 20.14 -2.38 -15.14
CA THR A 135 18.84 -2.75 -14.58
C THR A 135 18.51 -4.20 -14.89
N GLU A 136 18.10 -4.94 -13.88
CA GLU A 136 17.50 -6.26 -14.03
C GLU A 136 16.01 -6.18 -13.75
N ILE A 137 15.20 -6.58 -14.72
CA ILE A 137 13.73 -6.49 -14.64
C ILE A 137 13.17 -7.50 -13.62
N CYS A 138 13.82 -8.65 -13.49
CA CYS A 138 13.48 -9.68 -12.51
C CYS A 138 14.73 -9.98 -11.70
N ARG A 139 14.79 -9.48 -10.47
CA ARG A 139 15.92 -9.78 -9.61
C ARG A 139 15.87 -11.22 -9.16
N THR A 140 16.89 -11.98 -9.55
CA THR A 140 17.12 -13.34 -9.08
C THR A 140 17.48 -13.33 -7.60
N GLY A 141 16.82 -14.10 -6.79
CA GLY A 141 17.21 -14.21 -5.38
C GLY A 141 16.19 -14.89 -4.49
N VAL A 142 14.92 -14.60 -4.69
CA VAL A 142 13.83 -15.24 -3.93
C VAL A 142 13.14 -16.33 -4.75
N HIS A 143 13.23 -16.26 -6.07
CA HIS A 143 12.54 -17.14 -7.00
C HIS A 143 13.42 -17.55 -8.19
N GLU A 144 14.70 -17.86 -7.95
CA GLU A 144 15.70 -18.21 -8.98
C GLU A 144 15.25 -19.25 -10.01
N ASN A 145 14.20 -20.02 -9.71
CA ASN A 145 13.73 -21.11 -10.55
C ASN A 145 12.34 -20.87 -11.16
N ARG A 146 11.68 -19.74 -10.95
CA ARG A 146 10.31 -19.50 -11.43
C ARG A 146 10.20 -18.58 -12.63
N GLY A 147 11.11 -17.62 -12.79
CA GLY A 147 11.05 -16.64 -13.88
C GLY A 147 9.80 -15.76 -13.86
N ASP A 148 9.11 -15.69 -12.71
CA ASP A 148 7.81 -15.05 -12.56
C ASP A 148 7.89 -13.57 -12.14
N CYS A 149 9.09 -13.03 -11.91
CA CYS A 149 9.33 -11.65 -11.48
C CYS A 149 8.57 -11.23 -10.21
N LEU A 150 8.21 -12.17 -9.35
CA LEU A 150 7.47 -11.89 -8.14
C LEU A 150 8.40 -11.46 -7.00
N ALA A 151 8.05 -10.38 -6.32
CA ALA A 151 8.71 -9.92 -5.11
C ALA A 151 7.71 -9.53 -4.03
N PRO A 152 8.09 -9.62 -2.73
CA PRO A 152 7.22 -9.18 -1.65
C PRO A 152 6.98 -7.67 -1.70
N ALA A 153 5.74 -7.25 -1.67
CA ALA A 153 5.36 -5.85 -1.52
C ALA A 153 4.14 -5.70 -0.63
N GLU A 154 4.11 -4.59 0.12
CA GLU A 154 2.99 -4.21 0.93
C GLU A 154 1.87 -3.61 0.08
N ASN A 155 0.65 -4.10 0.25
CA ASN A 155 -0.52 -3.42 -0.27
C ASN A 155 -0.84 -2.21 0.61
N ARG A 156 -1.35 -1.16 -0.02
CA ARG A 156 -1.73 0.08 0.65
C ARG A 156 -3.11 0.53 0.21
N ALA A 157 -3.90 1.01 1.17
CA ALA A 157 -5.15 1.70 0.91
C ALA A 157 -5.06 3.10 1.50
N TRP A 158 -5.59 4.10 0.77
CA TRP A 158 -5.60 5.50 1.21
C TRP A 158 -7.03 5.94 1.49
N SER A 159 -7.20 6.78 2.52
CA SER A 159 -8.45 7.53 2.68
C SER A 159 -8.50 8.74 1.76
N SER A 160 -9.66 9.33 1.61
CA SER A 160 -9.76 10.71 1.13
C SER A 160 -9.07 11.66 2.12
N PRO A 161 -8.51 12.78 1.64
CA PRO A 161 -8.08 13.87 2.51
C PRO A 161 -9.26 14.50 3.24
N ILE A 162 -9.02 14.94 4.45
CA ILE A 162 -9.99 15.62 5.32
C ILE A 162 -9.38 16.93 5.79
#